data_9e7a6bc8cb9978ae25a16e96b22b7b6b
#
_entry.id   9e7a6bc8cb9978ae25a16e96b22b7b6b
#
_cell.length_a   1.000
_cell.length_b   1.000
_cell.length_c   1.000
_cell.angle_alpha   90.00
_cell.angle_beta   90.00
_cell.angle_gamma   90.00
#
_symmetry.space_group_name_H-M   'P 1'
#
loop_
_entity.id
_entity.type
_entity.pdbx_description
1 polymer ?
#
loop_
_entity_poly.entity_id
_entity_poly.type
_entity_poly.pdbx_seq_one_letter_code
_entity_poly.pdbx_strand_id
1 'polypeptide(L)'
;MHGLFLSWVWCVARCWQPTPSGRQRLSVLGALNAVTHELITVTTDAYINSQHVCRLLYRLAARNLTVPITVVLDNARYQRCHLVQDTAKHLNIELLFLPTYSPQFNLIERFWAL
;
A
#
# COMPACT_ATOMS: atom_id res chain seq x y z
N MET A 1 -7.20 -21.74 -16.46
CA MET A 1 -7.20 -21.11 -16.19
C MET A 1 -7.27 -20.69 -15.71
N HIS A 2 -7.15 -20.34 -15.39
CA HIS A 2 -7.23 -19.77 -14.80
C HIS A 2 -7.35 -18.93 -14.36
N GLY A 3 -7.08 -18.98 -14.66
CA GLY A 3 -7.01 -17.81 -14.43
C GLY A 3 -7.76 -17.08 -13.43
N LEU A 4 -8.23 -17.44 -12.91
CA LEU A 4 -8.97 -16.91 -12.12
C LEU A 4 -8.50 -16.71 -10.88
N PHE A 5 -7.72 -16.15 -10.79
CA PHE A 5 -7.27 -15.88 -9.78
C PHE A 5 -7.52 -14.84 -9.28
N LEU A 6 -7.80 -14.94 -8.60
CA LEU A 6 -8.24 -14.33 -7.57
C LEU A 6 -7.15 -14.01 -6.71
N SER A 7 -6.38 -13.10 -7.14
CA SER A 7 -5.49 -12.39 -6.28
C SER A 7 -6.28 -11.34 -5.55
N TRP A 8 -5.97 -11.12 -4.32
CA TRP A 8 -6.50 -9.99 -3.60
C TRP A 8 -5.61 -8.81 -3.93
N VAL A 9 -6.21 -7.79 -4.50
CA VAL A 9 -5.49 -6.61 -4.94
C VAL A 9 -5.62 -5.53 -3.90
N TRP A 10 -4.46 -5.05 -3.44
CA TRP A 10 -4.39 -3.96 -2.49
C TRP A 10 -3.71 -2.78 -3.15
N CYS A 11 -4.36 -1.63 -3.10
CA CYS A 11 -3.82 -0.41 -3.70
C CYS A 11 -3.24 0.46 -2.61
N VAL A 12 -1.99 0.85 -2.75
CA VAL A 12 -1.29 1.61 -1.72
C VAL A 12 -1.31 3.10 -2.06
N ALA A 13 -1.67 3.89 -1.09
CA ALA A 13 -1.66 5.35 -1.21
C ALA A 13 -1.10 5.95 0.05
N ARG A 14 -0.61 7.17 -0.08
CA ARG A 14 -0.08 7.91 1.04
C ARG A 14 -0.91 9.17 1.23
N CYS A 15 -1.12 9.54 2.47
CA CYS A 15 -1.88 10.74 2.76
C CYS A 15 -1.30 11.45 3.98
N TRP A 16 -1.61 12.72 4.10
CA TRP A 16 -1.14 13.53 5.20
C TRP A 16 -2.34 13.94 6.02
N GLN A 17 -2.23 13.85 7.33
CA GLN A 17 -3.29 14.33 8.20
C GLN A 17 -2.69 15.26 9.24
N PRO A 18 -3.31 16.42 9.50
CA PRO A 18 -2.84 17.26 10.57
C PRO A 18 -3.15 16.59 11.91
N THR A 19 -2.28 16.78 12.87
CA THR A 19 -2.54 16.33 14.23
C THR A 19 -3.52 17.31 14.90
N PRO A 20 -4.15 16.91 15.99
CA PRO A 20 -5.07 17.81 16.69
C PRO A 20 -4.41 19.10 17.15
N SER A 21 -3.10 19.09 17.40
CA SER A 21 -2.39 20.29 17.82
C SER A 21 -2.16 21.25 16.67
N GLY A 22 -2.30 20.78 15.43
CA GLY A 22 -2.03 21.59 14.26
C GLY A 22 -0.57 21.86 13.97
N ARG A 23 0.33 21.38 14.80
CA ARG A 23 1.75 21.63 14.63
C ARG A 23 2.50 20.58 13.83
N GLN A 24 1.98 19.41 13.80
CA GLN A 24 2.63 18.29 13.11
C GLN A 24 1.69 17.68 12.13
N ARG A 25 2.26 17.02 11.15
CA ARG A 25 1.48 16.23 10.22
C ARG A 25 1.71 14.77 10.49
N LEU A 26 0.65 14.01 10.41
CA LEU A 26 0.75 12.58 10.49
C LEU A 26 0.77 12.04 9.08
N SER A 27 1.78 11.27 8.74
CA SER A 27 1.87 10.61 7.46
C SER A 27 1.24 9.24 7.57
N VAL A 28 0.37 8.91 6.65
CA VAL A 28 -0.33 7.64 6.63
C VAL A 28 -0.06 6.94 5.32
N LEU A 29 0.46 5.72 5.40
CA LEU A 29 0.60 4.87 4.24
C LEU A 29 -0.47 3.80 4.38
N GLY A 30 -1.36 3.71 3.43
CA GLY A 30 -2.48 2.78 3.54
C GLY A 30 -2.59 1.87 2.35
N ALA A 31 -3.14 0.71 2.58
CA ALA A 31 -3.47 -0.24 1.54
C ALA A 31 -4.96 -0.51 1.58
N LEU A 32 -5.62 -0.27 0.48
CA LEU A 32 -7.06 -0.51 0.34
C LEU A 32 -7.27 -1.74 -0.51
N ASN A 33 -8.03 -2.69 0.02
CA ASN A 33 -8.39 -3.87 -0.75
C ASN A 33 -9.42 -3.48 -1.80
N ALA A 34 -9.10 -3.75 -3.06
CA ALA A 34 -9.95 -3.33 -4.17
C ALA A 34 -11.28 -4.09 -4.21
N VAL A 35 -11.35 -5.24 -3.55
CA VAL A 35 -12.55 -6.07 -3.57
C VAL A 35 -13.39 -5.86 -2.31
N THR A 36 -12.77 -5.96 -1.14
CA THR A 36 -13.50 -5.91 0.13
C THR A 36 -13.58 -4.51 0.71
N HIS A 37 -12.76 -3.59 0.21
CA HIS A 37 -12.62 -2.22 0.71
C HIS A 37 -12.04 -2.17 2.12
N GLU A 38 -11.42 -3.23 2.56
CA GLU A 38 -10.71 -3.21 3.82
C GLU A 38 -9.48 -2.31 3.73
N LEU A 39 -9.21 -1.58 4.79
CA LEU A 39 -8.11 -0.65 4.82
C LEU A 39 -7.13 -1.03 5.91
N ILE A 40 -5.86 -1.12 5.56
CA ILE A 40 -4.78 -1.36 6.51
C ILE A 40 -3.81 -0.21 6.40
N THR A 41 -3.42 0.37 7.52
CA THR A 41 -2.57 1.56 7.51
C THR A 41 -1.33 1.39 8.36
N VAL A 42 -0.31 2.15 8.00
CA VAL A 42 0.90 2.37 8.80
C VAL A 42 1.03 3.88 8.94
N THR A 43 1.11 4.37 10.16
CA THR A 43 1.21 5.79 10.41
C THR A 43 2.56 6.14 11.02
N THR A 44 3.02 7.35 10.75
CA THR A 44 4.27 7.84 11.31
C THR A 44 4.22 9.37 11.37
N ASP A 45 4.92 9.96 12.33
CA ASP A 45 5.11 11.39 12.38
C ASP A 45 6.35 11.82 11.60
N ALA A 46 7.04 10.88 11.00
CA ALA A 46 8.20 11.14 10.16
C ALA A 46 7.82 11.00 8.69
N TYR A 47 8.80 11.17 7.82
CA TYR A 47 8.56 10.93 6.40
C TYR A 47 8.42 9.43 6.15
N ILE A 48 7.52 9.09 5.25
CA ILE A 48 7.35 7.71 4.86
C ILE A 48 8.54 7.27 4.01
N ASN A 49 9.08 6.12 4.34
CA ASN A 49 10.21 5.56 3.61
C ASN A 49 9.99 4.08 3.33
N SER A 50 10.99 3.43 2.77
CA SER A 50 10.87 2.02 2.37
C SER A 50 10.58 1.08 3.54
N GLN A 51 11.04 1.42 4.73
CA GLN A 51 10.76 0.58 5.90
C GLN A 51 9.28 0.58 6.24
N HIS A 52 8.61 1.71 6.06
CA HIS A 52 7.17 1.79 6.29
C HIS A 52 6.42 0.95 5.26
N VAL A 53 6.89 0.95 4.01
CA VAL A 53 6.29 0.10 2.97
C VAL A 53 6.46 -1.38 3.35
N CYS A 54 7.64 -1.77 3.80
CA CYS A 54 7.86 -3.15 4.22
C CYS A 54 6.96 -3.53 5.39
N ARG A 55 6.78 -2.63 6.33
CA ARG A 55 5.88 -2.88 7.46
C ARG A 55 4.45 -3.11 6.99
N LEU A 56 4.01 -2.32 6.00
CA LEU A 56 2.70 -2.51 5.42
C LEU A 56 2.59 -3.88 4.76
N LEU A 57 3.61 -4.29 4.02
CA LEU A 57 3.62 -5.60 3.38
C LEU A 57 3.53 -6.73 4.41
N TYR A 58 4.25 -6.60 5.53
CA TYR A 58 4.16 -7.59 6.59
C TYR A 58 2.76 -7.64 7.20
N ARG A 59 2.11 -6.50 7.35
CA ARG A 59 0.74 -6.49 7.86
C ARG A 59 -0.22 -7.16 6.90
N LEU A 60 -0.03 -6.97 5.61
CA LEU A 60 -0.85 -7.66 4.61
C LEU A 60 -0.62 -9.16 4.65
N ALA A 61 0.63 -9.57 4.74
CA ALA A 61 0.95 -10.99 4.78
C ALA A 61 0.42 -11.66 6.04
N ALA A 62 0.41 -10.93 7.15
CA ALA A 62 -0.06 -11.46 8.42
C ALA A 62 -1.55 -11.80 8.41
N ARG A 63 -2.30 -11.31 7.46
CA ARG A 63 -3.70 -11.68 7.32
C ARG A 63 -3.86 -13.10 6.82
N ASN A 64 -2.76 -13.66 6.37
CA ASN A 64 -2.71 -15.04 6.09
C ASN A 64 -3.66 -15.58 5.21
N LEU A 65 -3.54 -15.21 4.08
CA LEU A 65 -4.50 -15.61 3.20
C LEU A 65 -4.01 -16.73 2.37
N THR A 66 -4.88 -17.60 2.08
CA THR A 66 -4.62 -18.66 1.12
C THR A 66 -4.66 -18.12 -0.29
N VAL A 67 -5.11 -16.87 -0.45
CA VAL A 67 -5.24 -16.23 -1.75
C VAL A 67 -3.98 -15.41 -2.03
N PRO A 68 -3.42 -15.46 -3.22
CA PRO A 68 -2.27 -14.62 -3.56
C PRO A 68 -2.58 -13.14 -3.38
N ILE A 69 -1.57 -12.37 -2.98
CA ILE A 69 -1.71 -10.95 -2.75
C ILE A 69 -0.94 -10.20 -3.84
N THR A 70 -1.61 -9.26 -4.48
CA THR A 70 -0.97 -8.32 -5.40
C THR A 70 -1.11 -6.92 -4.82
N VAL A 71 -0.01 -6.22 -4.73
CA VAL A 71 0.02 -4.86 -4.19
C VAL A 71 0.35 -3.90 -5.31
N VAL A 72 -0.53 -2.95 -5.54
CA VAL A 72 -0.37 -1.92 -6.56
C VAL A 72 0.21 -0.68 -5.90
N LEU A 73 1.33 -0.23 -6.41
CA LEU A 73 2.06 0.90 -5.83
C LEU A 73 2.27 1.97 -6.90
N ASP A 74 2.33 3.23 -6.49
CA ASP A 74 2.81 4.22 -7.43
C ASP A 74 4.33 4.01 -7.61
N ASN A 75 4.95 4.79 -8.45
CA ASN A 75 6.33 4.53 -8.82
C ASN A 75 7.30 5.39 -8.03
N ALA A 76 7.02 5.67 -6.78
CA ALA A 76 7.91 6.43 -5.93
C ALA A 76 9.18 5.64 -5.62
N ARG A 77 10.28 6.37 -5.48
CA ARG A 77 11.57 5.77 -5.29
C ARG A 77 11.62 4.82 -4.09
N TYR A 78 11.06 5.24 -2.97
CA TYR A 78 11.10 4.44 -1.76
C TYR A 78 10.24 3.17 -1.87
N GLN A 79 9.36 3.13 -2.85
CA GLN A 79 8.52 1.95 -3.08
C GLN A 79 9.19 0.95 -4.03
N ARG A 80 10.12 1.43 -4.87
CA ARG A 80 10.76 0.56 -5.86
C ARG A 80 12.09 0.01 -5.43
N CYS A 81 12.57 0.34 -4.27
CA CYS A 81 13.92 -0.04 -3.86
C CYS A 81 14.02 -1.54 -3.60
N HIS A 82 15.25 -2.02 -3.54
CA HIS A 82 15.50 -3.44 -3.35
C HIS A 82 14.92 -3.98 -2.06
N LEU A 83 14.93 -3.19 -1.00
CA LEU A 83 14.39 -3.62 0.28
C LEU A 83 12.91 -4.00 0.16
N VAL A 84 12.13 -3.17 -0.52
CA VAL A 84 10.71 -3.44 -0.70
C VAL A 84 10.50 -4.65 -1.60
N GLN A 85 11.26 -4.74 -2.68
CA GLN A 85 11.13 -5.86 -3.60
C GLN A 85 11.52 -7.17 -2.96
N ASP A 86 12.60 -7.18 -2.19
CA ASP A 86 13.05 -8.37 -1.49
C ASP A 86 12.05 -8.80 -0.43
N THR A 87 11.49 -7.85 0.30
CA THR A 87 10.48 -8.13 1.31
C THR A 87 9.24 -8.76 0.66
N ALA A 88 8.78 -8.18 -0.43
CA ALA A 88 7.62 -8.71 -1.12
C ALA A 88 7.87 -10.12 -1.63
N LYS A 89 9.06 -10.36 -2.16
CA LYS A 89 9.42 -11.68 -2.64
C LYS A 89 9.44 -12.69 -1.50
N HIS A 90 9.99 -12.30 -0.36
CA HIS A 90 10.04 -13.14 0.81
C HIS A 90 8.63 -13.49 1.30
N LEU A 91 7.70 -12.57 1.19
CA LEU A 91 6.34 -12.76 1.65
C LEU A 91 5.41 -13.32 0.56
N ASN A 92 5.94 -13.59 -0.62
CA ASN A 92 5.16 -14.07 -1.76
C ASN A 92 4.07 -13.07 -2.17
N ILE A 93 4.40 -11.80 -2.10
CA ILE A 93 3.51 -10.73 -2.55
C ILE A 93 3.98 -10.24 -3.90
N GLU A 94 3.08 -10.14 -4.85
CA GLU A 94 3.39 -9.58 -6.14
C GLU A 94 3.25 -8.07 -6.09
N LEU A 95 4.24 -7.36 -6.61
CA LEU A 95 4.20 -5.91 -6.67
C LEU A 95 3.92 -5.48 -8.10
N LEU A 96 3.02 -4.51 -8.24
CA LEU A 96 2.71 -3.95 -9.53
C LEU A 96 2.88 -2.44 -9.42
N PHE A 97 3.89 -1.92 -10.11
CA PHE A 97 4.19 -0.49 -10.06
C PHE A 97 3.45 0.23 -11.18
N LEU A 98 2.69 1.24 -10.81
CA LEU A 98 1.95 2.02 -11.79
C LEU A 98 2.84 3.12 -12.39
N PRO A 99 2.61 3.47 -13.63
CA PRO A 99 3.32 4.61 -14.20
C PRO A 99 2.85 5.91 -13.54
N THR A 100 3.64 6.95 -13.70
CA THR A 100 3.29 8.27 -13.22
C THR A 100 1.94 8.69 -13.80
N TYR A 101 1.11 9.31 -13.00
CA TYR A 101 -0.22 9.75 -13.42
C TYR A 101 -1.15 8.60 -13.82
N SER A 102 -1.41 7.73 -12.90
CA SER A 102 -2.35 6.64 -13.15
C SER A 102 -3.73 7.04 -12.64
N PRO A 103 -4.76 6.94 -13.47
CA PRO A 103 -6.12 7.27 -13.05
C PRO A 103 -6.64 6.41 -11.90
N GLN A 104 -6.09 5.23 -11.71
CA GLN A 104 -6.53 4.35 -10.64
C GLN A 104 -6.30 4.95 -9.26
N PHE A 105 -5.30 5.83 -9.13
CA PHE A 105 -5.05 6.47 -7.86
C PHE A 105 -6.13 7.47 -7.49
N ASN A 106 -6.85 8.00 -8.44
CA ASN A 106 -7.93 8.93 -8.14
C ASN A 106 -9.03 8.27 -7.33
N LEU A 107 -9.28 7.00 -7.57
CA LEU A 107 -10.29 6.27 -6.79
C LEU A 107 -9.87 6.12 -5.35
N ILE A 108 -8.58 5.82 -5.13
CA ILE A 108 -8.05 5.67 -3.78
C ILE A 108 -8.08 7.00 -3.06
N GLU A 109 -7.66 8.06 -3.72
CA GLU A 109 -7.66 9.39 -3.14
C GLU A 109 -9.06 9.84 -2.76
N ARG A 110 -10.06 9.54 -3.57
CA ARG A 110 -11.44 9.84 -3.23
C ARG A 110 -11.88 9.09 -2.00
N PHE A 111 -11.50 7.83 -1.90
CA PHE A 111 -11.85 7.02 -0.74
C PHE A 111 -11.23 7.61 0.51
N TRP A 112 -9.97 8.02 0.42
CA TRP A 112 -9.27 8.60 1.55
C TRP A 112 -9.87 9.94 1.96
N ALA A 113 -10.42 10.69 1.05
CA ALA A 113 -10.99 12.00 1.33
C ALA A 113 -12.34 11.92 2.05
N LEU A 114 -12.91 10.74 2.08
CA LEU A 114 -14.14 10.58 2.81
C LEU A 114 -13.90 10.52 4.30
#